data_2d805d1875c21b5558ffabc4808a0441
#
_entry.id   2d805d1875c21b5558ffabc4808a0441
#
_cell.length_a   1.000
_cell.length_b   1.000
_cell.length_c   1.000
_cell.angle_alpha   90.00
_cell.angle_beta   90.00
_cell.angle_gamma   90.00
#
_symmetry.space_group_name_H-M   'P 1'
#
loop_
_entity.id
_entity.type
_entity.pdbx_description
1 polymer ?
#
loop_
_entity_poly.entity_id
_entity_poly.type
_entity_poly.pdbx_seq_one_letter_code
_entity_poly.pdbx_strand_id
1 'polypeptide(L)'
;MKRHPVSLSRIVEHRSDRKGRTDLLTKERPLATTKTVSTIRILVVDDHPVVRAGLASMLSTISGLAVCGAASTGEEALQLIDDEQPDVLLLDLRMPGMTGIELLKAIRGKPSAPKALVLTSYESDEEIYRAIEAGAQGYLLKSTPQAEIVTAIQSVYRGRHHIPPRIAARLAERMVRSALTQRELEILEMVVRGLTNGQIGNALRISENTARNHVNSIIRKLGVSGRTEAATAAIQQGLVRLAD
;
A
#
# COMPACT_ATOMS: atom_id res chain seq x y z
N MET A 1 27.86 -50.62 14.17
CA MET A 1 28.48 -51.18 15.40
C MET A 1 28.31 -50.15 16.50
N LYS A 2 27.43 -50.49 17.46
CA LYS A 2 27.64 -50.50 18.93
C LYS A 2 27.91 -49.11 19.53
N ARG A 3 27.26 -48.58 20.55
CA ARG A 3 26.17 -48.97 21.47
C ARG A 3 25.98 -47.77 22.41
N HIS A 4 24.78 -47.48 22.79
CA HIS A 4 24.40 -46.91 24.09
C HIS A 4 25.04 -47.77 25.21
N PRO A 5 25.00 -47.40 26.51
CA PRO A 5 23.88 -46.85 27.25
C PRO A 5 24.18 -46.05 28.56
N VAL A 6 23.15 -45.54 29.21
CA VAL A 6 22.58 -45.80 30.56
C VAL A 6 23.13 -44.92 31.68
N SER A 7 22.35 -44.06 32.30
CA SER A 7 21.29 -44.18 33.33
C SER A 7 21.79 -44.38 34.77
N LEU A 8 21.03 -43.81 35.67
CA LEU A 8 20.75 -44.07 37.09
C LEU A 8 21.24 -42.98 38.05
N SER A 9 20.32 -42.22 38.63
CA SER A 9 19.38 -42.52 39.73
C SER A 9 19.95 -42.45 41.14
N ARG A 10 19.18 -41.78 41.99
CA ARG A 10 19.06 -41.89 43.47
C ARG A 10 20.08 -41.09 44.28
N ILE A 11 19.75 -40.41 45.36
CA ILE A 11 18.92 -40.81 46.51
C ILE A 11 18.44 -39.57 47.27
N VAL A 12 17.24 -39.67 47.77
CA VAL A 12 16.60 -38.84 48.78
C VAL A 12 17.25 -39.01 50.12
N GLU A 13 17.51 -37.93 50.86
CA GLU A 13 17.54 -37.95 52.32
C GLU A 13 16.76 -36.80 52.94
N HIS A 14 15.72 -37.19 53.63
CA HIS A 14 14.97 -36.39 54.56
C HIS A 14 15.81 -36.13 55.81
N ARG A 15 15.94 -34.84 56.21
CA ARG A 15 16.14 -34.54 57.64
C ARG A 15 15.27 -33.32 57.99
N SER A 16 14.25 -33.59 58.74
CA SER A 16 13.48 -32.66 59.55
C SER A 16 14.34 -32.06 60.64
N ASP A 17 14.34 -30.73 60.75
CA ASP A 17 14.33 -30.14 62.08
C ASP A 17 13.61 -28.77 62.13
N ARG A 18 12.88 -28.60 63.24
CA ARG A 18 11.94 -27.52 63.54
C ARG A 18 12.70 -26.25 63.95
N LYS A 19 12.26 -25.11 63.44
CA LYS A 19 11.77 -23.91 64.20
C LYS A 19 11.66 -22.70 63.29
N GLY A 20 10.48 -22.28 63.18
CA GLY A 20 9.84 -21.00 62.97
C GLY A 20 10.69 -19.79 62.57
N ARG A 21 10.45 -19.30 61.37
CA ARG A 21 10.08 -17.89 61.11
C ARG A 21 9.70 -17.77 59.62
N THR A 22 8.47 -17.41 59.41
CA THR A 22 7.89 -17.03 58.14
C THR A 22 8.50 -15.70 57.70
N ASP A 23 9.40 -15.68 56.74
CA ASP A 23 9.73 -14.51 55.96
C ASP A 23 9.33 -14.79 54.50
N LEU A 24 8.13 -14.38 54.19
CA LEU A 24 7.63 -14.29 52.82
C LEU A 24 8.31 -13.10 52.11
N LEU A 25 9.53 -13.24 51.71
CA LEU A 25 10.12 -12.38 50.68
C LEU A 25 9.65 -12.87 49.33
N THR A 26 8.49 -12.37 48.94
CA THR A 26 8.02 -12.42 47.55
C THR A 26 9.05 -11.68 46.70
N LYS A 27 9.97 -12.41 46.11
CA LYS A 27 10.79 -11.93 45.01
C LYS A 27 9.84 -11.70 43.83
N GLU A 28 9.31 -10.50 43.74
CA GLU A 28 8.73 -10.01 42.51
C GLU A 28 9.81 -10.08 41.41
N ARG A 29 9.67 -11.06 40.51
CA ARG A 29 10.39 -11.04 39.24
C ARG A 29 9.83 -9.86 38.47
N PRO A 30 10.65 -8.88 38.08
CA PRO A 30 10.18 -7.88 37.15
C PRO A 30 9.89 -8.56 35.82
N LEU A 31 8.62 -8.62 35.47
CA LEU A 31 8.16 -8.90 34.10
C LEU A 31 8.49 -7.68 33.23
N ALA A 32 9.75 -7.48 32.97
CA ALA A 32 10.20 -6.57 31.93
C ALA A 32 10.21 -7.33 30.60
N THR A 33 9.04 -7.52 30.03
CA THR A 33 8.95 -7.73 28.57
C THR A 33 9.21 -6.38 27.95
N THR A 34 10.46 -5.99 27.85
CA THR A 34 10.86 -4.89 26.98
C THR A 34 10.56 -5.34 25.57
N LYS A 35 9.38 -4.99 25.10
CA LYS A 35 9.02 -5.08 23.67
C LYS A 35 10.06 -4.18 23.00
N THR A 36 11.06 -4.75 22.39
CA THR A 36 12.03 -4.04 21.55
C THR A 36 11.19 -3.36 20.48
N VAL A 37 10.93 -2.07 20.66
CA VAL A 37 10.27 -1.27 19.61
C VAL A 37 11.30 -1.18 18.51
N SER A 38 11.14 -2.01 17.47
CA SER A 38 11.98 -1.94 16.30
C SER A 38 11.83 -0.53 15.71
N THR A 39 12.91 0.22 15.69
CA THR A 39 12.94 1.56 15.10
C THR A 39 12.79 1.43 13.59
N ILE A 40 11.80 2.10 13.02
CA ILE A 40 11.55 2.12 11.58
C ILE A 40 12.61 3.01 10.92
N ARG A 41 13.41 2.45 10.02
CA ARG A 41 14.43 3.16 9.24
C ARG A 41 13.79 3.77 8.01
N ILE A 42 13.96 5.09 7.84
CA ILE A 42 13.29 5.86 6.79
C ILE A 42 14.34 6.53 5.90
N LEU A 43 14.23 6.34 4.59
CA LEU A 43 14.95 7.11 3.59
C LEU A 43 14.01 8.19 3.03
N VAL A 44 14.42 9.45 3.07
CA VAL A 44 13.67 10.58 2.50
C VAL A 44 14.25 10.94 1.13
N VAL A 45 13.41 10.97 0.10
CA VAL A 45 13.81 11.27 -1.29
C VAL A 45 12.94 12.39 -1.83
N ASP A 46 13.53 13.56 -2.01
CA ASP A 46 12.86 14.79 -2.46
C ASP A 46 13.90 15.73 -3.06
N ASP A 47 13.66 16.30 -4.23
CA ASP A 47 14.60 17.23 -4.87
C ASP A 47 14.62 18.62 -4.21
N HIS A 48 13.55 18.97 -3.45
CA HIS A 48 13.44 20.25 -2.75
C HIS A 48 14.20 20.22 -1.41
N PRO A 49 15.33 20.96 -1.26
CA PRO A 49 16.17 20.88 -0.05
C PRO A 49 15.44 21.23 1.24
N VAL A 50 14.53 22.21 1.22
CA VAL A 50 13.77 22.65 2.40
C VAL A 50 12.78 21.58 2.84
N VAL A 51 12.08 20.94 1.91
CA VAL A 51 11.12 19.84 2.20
C VAL A 51 11.88 18.64 2.77
N ARG A 52 12.96 18.24 2.11
CA ARG A 52 13.81 17.13 2.54
C ARG A 52 14.36 17.33 3.95
N ALA A 53 14.94 18.50 4.23
CA ALA A 53 15.44 18.83 5.56
C ALA A 53 14.32 18.93 6.61
N GLY A 54 13.19 19.51 6.26
CA GLY A 54 12.01 19.61 7.12
C GLY A 54 11.44 18.26 7.52
N LEU A 55 11.27 17.35 6.55
CA LEU A 55 10.81 15.98 6.80
C LEU A 55 11.80 15.20 7.68
N ALA A 56 13.10 15.27 7.37
CA ALA A 56 14.12 14.60 8.18
C ALA A 56 14.12 15.10 9.62
N SER A 57 14.09 16.43 9.83
CA SER A 57 14.02 17.02 11.16
C SER A 57 12.76 16.62 11.93
N MET A 58 11.61 16.72 11.27
CA MET A 58 10.32 16.37 11.84
C MET A 58 10.28 14.89 12.28
N LEU A 59 10.69 13.98 11.41
CA LEU A 59 10.65 12.54 11.69
C LEU A 59 11.63 12.13 12.80
N SER A 60 12.79 12.78 12.89
CA SER A 60 13.80 12.52 13.93
C SER A 60 13.30 12.84 15.35
N THR A 61 12.25 13.64 15.49
CA THR A 61 11.64 13.95 16.81
C THR A 61 10.67 12.85 17.28
N ILE A 62 10.32 11.90 16.42
CA ILE A 62 9.30 10.90 16.71
C ILE A 62 9.94 9.61 17.22
N SER A 63 9.57 9.21 18.42
CA SER A 63 10.05 7.96 19.02
C SER A 63 9.69 6.74 18.15
N GLY A 64 10.66 5.87 17.88
CA GLY A 64 10.48 4.67 17.06
C GLY A 64 10.62 4.91 15.55
N LEU A 65 10.99 6.14 15.11
CA LEU A 65 11.38 6.45 13.75
C LEU A 65 12.83 6.91 13.70
N ALA A 66 13.56 6.54 12.65
CA ALA A 66 14.92 7.02 12.38
C ALA A 66 15.11 7.30 10.90
N VAL A 67 15.50 8.52 10.57
CA VAL A 67 15.91 8.85 9.20
C VAL A 67 17.34 8.34 9.01
N CYS A 68 17.50 7.32 8.19
CA CYS A 68 18.80 6.70 7.91
C CYS A 68 19.52 7.33 6.72
N GLY A 69 18.81 8.11 5.91
CA GLY A 69 19.39 8.82 4.77
C GLY A 69 18.43 9.82 4.16
N ALA A 70 18.98 10.70 3.31
CA ALA A 70 18.21 11.67 2.55
C ALA A 70 18.84 11.85 1.18
N ALA A 71 18.07 11.66 0.11
CA ALA A 71 18.51 11.76 -1.28
C ALA A 71 17.80 12.89 -2.01
N SER A 72 18.48 13.50 -2.97
CA SER A 72 17.95 14.55 -3.83
C SER A 72 17.57 14.06 -5.22
N THR A 73 18.01 12.87 -5.60
CA THR A 73 17.75 12.24 -6.90
C THR A 73 17.42 10.76 -6.74
N GLY A 74 16.81 10.16 -7.78
CA GLY A 74 16.52 8.73 -7.81
C GLY A 74 17.77 7.86 -7.81
N GLU A 75 18.83 8.31 -8.47
CA GLU A 75 20.11 7.60 -8.55
C GLU A 75 20.80 7.54 -7.16
N GLU A 76 20.84 8.67 -6.46
CA GLU A 76 21.35 8.73 -5.07
C GLU A 76 20.53 7.84 -4.15
N ALA A 77 19.19 7.84 -4.32
CA ALA A 77 18.30 7.00 -3.54
C ALA A 77 18.54 5.50 -3.76
N LEU A 78 18.86 5.05 -4.98
CA LEU A 78 19.19 3.65 -5.26
C LEU A 78 20.45 3.21 -4.50
N GLN A 79 21.47 4.04 -4.44
CA GLN A 79 22.70 3.75 -3.68
C GLN A 79 22.40 3.66 -2.19
N LEU A 80 21.67 4.64 -1.62
CA LEU A 80 21.31 4.64 -0.21
C LEU A 80 20.37 3.49 0.17
N ILE A 81 19.52 3.02 -0.73
CA ILE A 81 18.68 1.83 -0.48
C ILE A 81 19.57 0.59 -0.28
N ASP A 82 20.57 0.42 -1.11
CA ASP A 82 21.48 -0.73 -1.03
C ASP A 82 22.44 -0.63 0.19
N ASP A 83 22.89 0.57 0.55
CA ASP A 83 23.83 0.80 1.67
C ASP A 83 23.11 0.81 3.03
N GLU A 84 22.00 1.53 3.14
CA GLU A 84 21.31 1.80 4.41
C GLU A 84 20.17 0.83 4.72
N GLN A 85 19.71 0.04 3.75
CA GLN A 85 18.63 -0.94 3.91
C GLN A 85 17.41 -0.33 4.67
N PRO A 86 16.78 0.75 4.16
CA PRO A 86 15.64 1.38 4.82
C PRO A 86 14.41 0.46 4.82
N ASP A 87 13.58 0.58 5.86
CA ASP A 87 12.29 -0.13 5.94
C ASP A 87 11.23 0.59 5.08
N VAL A 88 11.27 1.94 5.11
CA VAL A 88 10.29 2.79 4.43
C VAL A 88 11.01 3.85 3.60
N LEU A 89 10.55 4.04 2.37
CA LEU A 89 10.95 5.09 1.45
C LEU A 89 9.86 6.17 1.43
N LEU A 90 10.18 7.38 1.87
CA LEU A 90 9.36 8.58 1.65
C LEU A 90 9.81 9.22 0.37
N LEU A 91 8.94 9.26 -0.65
CA LEU A 91 9.34 9.51 -2.03
C LEU A 91 8.51 10.62 -2.69
N ASP A 92 9.17 11.65 -3.18
CA ASP A 92 8.55 12.54 -4.18
C ASP A 92 8.54 11.87 -5.57
N LEU A 93 7.49 12.12 -6.34
CA LEU A 93 7.38 11.60 -7.70
C LEU A 93 8.12 12.46 -8.73
N ARG A 94 8.17 13.76 -8.51
CA ARG A 94 8.71 14.72 -9.48
C ARG A 94 10.11 15.16 -9.06
N MET A 95 11.09 14.52 -9.63
CA MET A 95 12.50 14.83 -9.43
C MET A 95 13.21 14.92 -10.79
N PRO A 96 14.24 15.76 -10.93
CA PRO A 96 15.06 15.78 -12.14
C PRO A 96 15.84 14.46 -12.28
N GLY A 97 16.12 14.07 -13.52
CA GLY A 97 16.74 12.78 -13.82
C GLY A 97 15.78 11.61 -13.64
N MET A 98 16.11 10.66 -12.79
CA MET A 98 15.24 9.53 -12.46
C MET A 98 14.03 9.99 -11.62
N THR A 99 12.86 9.85 -12.19
CA THR A 99 11.59 10.17 -11.51
C THR A 99 11.29 9.15 -10.38
N GLY A 100 10.43 9.56 -9.42
CA GLY A 100 10.01 8.64 -8.36
C GLY A 100 9.30 7.38 -8.87
N ILE A 101 8.58 7.46 -10.01
CA ILE A 101 7.96 6.29 -10.65
C ILE A 101 9.01 5.34 -11.22
N GLU A 102 10.06 5.86 -11.83
CA GLU A 102 11.17 5.04 -12.34
C GLU A 102 11.94 4.39 -11.20
N LEU A 103 12.17 5.11 -10.09
CA LEU A 103 12.77 4.57 -8.88
C LEU A 103 11.93 3.42 -8.31
N LEU A 104 10.60 3.58 -8.19
CA LEU A 104 9.68 2.52 -7.75
C LEU A 104 9.80 1.27 -8.62
N LYS A 105 9.84 1.44 -9.94
CA LYS A 105 10.03 0.33 -10.89
C LYS A 105 11.38 -0.35 -10.74
N ALA A 106 12.44 0.42 -10.49
CA ALA A 106 13.80 -0.10 -10.34
C ALA A 106 13.99 -0.94 -9.07
N ILE A 107 13.28 -0.60 -7.98
CA ILE A 107 13.33 -1.36 -6.71
C ILE A 107 12.34 -2.51 -6.66
N ARG A 108 11.34 -2.51 -7.55
CA ARG A 108 10.28 -3.53 -7.55
C ARG A 108 10.86 -4.94 -7.71
N GLY A 109 10.48 -5.84 -6.81
CA GLY A 109 10.90 -7.24 -6.85
C GLY A 109 12.27 -7.51 -6.25
N LYS A 110 13.01 -6.49 -5.79
CA LYS A 110 14.24 -6.71 -5.01
C LYS A 110 13.85 -7.27 -3.63
N PRO A 111 14.54 -8.28 -3.11
CA PRO A 111 14.23 -8.86 -1.78
C PRO A 111 14.29 -7.85 -0.64
N SER A 112 15.17 -6.84 -0.76
CA SER A 112 15.39 -5.77 0.22
C SER A 112 14.66 -4.47 -0.13
N ALA A 113 13.68 -4.50 -1.04
CA ALA A 113 12.97 -3.29 -1.42
C ALA A 113 12.21 -2.67 -0.23
N PRO A 114 12.46 -1.38 0.08
CA PRO A 114 11.72 -0.68 1.11
C PRO A 114 10.24 -0.53 0.74
N LYS A 115 9.39 -0.37 1.74
CA LYS A 115 7.98 -0.02 1.54
C LYS A 115 7.88 1.44 1.11
N ALA A 116 7.30 1.72 -0.05
CA ALA A 116 7.26 3.08 -0.58
C ALA A 116 5.96 3.81 -0.20
N LEU A 117 6.12 4.97 0.44
CA LEU A 117 5.09 5.95 0.72
C LEU A 117 5.38 7.21 -0.10
N VAL A 118 4.53 7.48 -1.08
CA VAL A 118 4.65 8.67 -1.93
C VAL A 118 4.16 9.90 -1.16
N LEU A 119 4.94 10.98 -1.23
CA LEU A 119 4.61 12.27 -0.65
C LEU A 119 4.85 13.37 -1.69
N THR A 120 3.80 13.89 -2.30
CA THR A 120 3.89 14.81 -3.45
C THR A 120 3.05 16.05 -3.28
N SER A 121 3.37 17.10 -4.03
CA SER A 121 2.59 18.35 -4.08
C SER A 121 1.38 18.27 -5.03
N TYR A 122 1.28 17.23 -5.84
CA TYR A 122 0.31 17.15 -6.94
C TYR A 122 -0.66 15.98 -6.79
N GLU A 123 -1.92 16.22 -7.19
CA GLU A 123 -2.99 15.20 -7.24
C GLU A 123 -3.45 14.97 -8.68
N SER A 124 -2.61 14.38 -9.50
CA SER A 124 -3.04 13.90 -10.81
C SER A 124 -3.45 12.44 -10.71
N ASP A 125 -4.66 12.10 -11.16
CA ASP A 125 -5.14 10.71 -11.15
C ASP A 125 -4.19 9.76 -11.90
N GLU A 126 -3.54 10.27 -12.95
CA GLU A 126 -2.56 9.53 -13.73
C GLU A 126 -1.31 9.21 -12.92
N GLU A 127 -0.76 10.17 -12.19
CA GLU A 127 0.43 9.96 -11.37
C GLU A 127 0.17 9.04 -10.18
N ILE A 128 -1.00 9.19 -9.54
CA ILE A 128 -1.44 8.30 -8.46
C ILE A 128 -1.51 6.86 -8.96
N TYR A 129 -2.20 6.65 -10.08
CA TYR A 129 -2.34 5.32 -10.68
C TYR A 129 -0.99 4.70 -11.01
N ARG A 130 -0.12 5.45 -11.70
CA ARG A 130 1.22 4.99 -12.08
C ARG A 130 2.09 4.67 -10.87
N ALA A 131 1.99 5.46 -9.79
CA ALA A 131 2.76 5.22 -8.57
C ALA A 131 2.31 3.92 -7.88
N ILE A 132 1.00 3.70 -7.75
CA ILE A 132 0.45 2.46 -7.17
C ILE A 132 0.78 1.25 -8.06
N GLU A 133 0.64 1.37 -9.37
CA GLU A 133 1.02 0.32 -10.32
C GLU A 133 2.52 -0.01 -10.27
N ALA A 134 3.37 1.01 -10.07
CA ALA A 134 4.80 0.85 -9.89
C ALA A 134 5.17 0.20 -8.54
N GLY A 135 4.24 0.11 -7.59
CA GLY A 135 4.42 -0.60 -6.32
C GLY A 135 4.42 0.27 -5.08
N ALA A 136 3.95 1.53 -5.15
CA ALA A 136 3.75 2.34 -3.96
C ALA A 136 2.68 1.72 -3.05
N GLN A 137 2.96 1.61 -1.74
CA GLN A 137 2.02 1.11 -0.75
C GLN A 137 1.21 2.22 -0.10
N GLY A 138 1.61 3.47 -0.26
CA GLY A 138 0.87 4.60 0.25
C GLY A 138 1.07 5.85 -0.60
N TYR A 139 0.12 6.79 -0.45
CA TYR A 139 0.13 8.06 -1.18
C TYR A 139 -0.45 9.16 -0.31
N LEU A 140 0.30 10.25 -0.14
CA LEU A 140 -0.09 11.44 0.61
C LEU A 140 0.33 12.71 -0.13
N LEU A 141 -0.28 13.81 0.24
CA LEU A 141 0.18 15.15 -0.18
C LEU A 141 1.25 15.69 0.77
N LYS A 142 2.15 16.51 0.27
CA LYS A 142 3.13 17.25 1.10
C LYS A 142 2.46 18.22 2.10
N SER A 143 1.19 18.58 1.87
CA SER A 143 0.38 19.36 2.81
C SER A 143 -0.27 18.55 3.93
N THR A 144 -0.09 17.23 3.94
CA THR A 144 -0.66 16.33 4.94
C THR A 144 -0.08 16.63 6.34
N PRO A 145 -0.90 16.68 7.40
CA PRO A 145 -0.43 16.91 8.76
C PRO A 145 0.57 15.83 9.22
N GLN A 146 1.55 16.23 10.02
CA GLN A 146 2.61 15.35 10.56
C GLN A 146 2.06 14.05 11.16
N ALA A 147 1.00 14.13 11.98
CA ALA A 147 0.42 12.96 12.64
C ALA A 147 -0.09 11.90 11.66
N GLU A 148 -0.62 12.34 10.51
CA GLU A 148 -1.09 11.45 9.45
C GLU A 148 0.09 10.83 8.68
N ILE A 149 1.15 11.61 8.41
CA ILE A 149 2.39 11.09 7.80
C ILE A 149 2.98 9.98 8.66
N VAL A 150 3.07 10.18 9.98
CA VAL A 150 3.58 9.17 10.93
C VAL A 150 2.69 7.92 10.92
N THR A 151 1.37 8.11 10.92
CA THR A 151 0.40 7.00 10.84
C THR A 151 0.56 6.21 9.54
N ALA A 152 0.75 6.90 8.43
CA ALA A 152 0.97 6.29 7.13
C ALA A 152 2.28 5.48 7.08
N ILE A 153 3.39 6.02 7.60
CA ILE A 153 4.67 5.32 7.70
C ILE A 153 4.51 4.02 8.48
N GLN A 154 3.88 4.08 9.66
CA GLN A 154 3.65 2.91 10.49
C GLN A 154 2.72 1.88 9.83
N SER A 155 1.72 2.33 9.08
CA SER A 155 0.79 1.48 8.34
C SER A 155 1.52 0.72 7.24
N VAL A 156 2.29 1.45 6.42
CA VAL A 156 3.06 0.92 5.29
C VAL A 156 4.15 -0.05 5.79
N TYR A 157 4.87 0.30 6.86
CA TYR A 157 5.85 -0.59 7.51
C TYR A 157 5.24 -1.94 7.90
N ARG A 158 4.00 -1.94 8.41
CA ARG A 158 3.26 -3.17 8.77
C ARG A 158 2.69 -3.92 7.56
N GLY A 159 3.01 -3.51 6.34
CA GLY A 159 2.54 -4.12 5.10
C GLY A 159 1.10 -3.77 4.73
N ARG A 160 0.51 -2.74 5.34
CA ARG A 160 -0.82 -2.25 5.00
C ARG A 160 -0.71 -1.12 3.98
N HIS A 161 -1.67 -1.03 3.08
CA HIS A 161 -1.76 0.13 2.20
C HIS A 161 -2.31 1.35 2.97
N HIS A 162 -1.75 2.52 2.66
CA HIS A 162 -2.25 3.80 3.16
C HIS A 162 -2.60 4.72 1.99
N ILE A 163 -3.82 4.59 1.49
CA ILE A 163 -4.35 5.37 0.38
C ILE A 163 -5.59 6.10 0.88
N PRO A 164 -5.64 7.44 0.84
CA PRO A 164 -6.83 8.20 1.23
C PRO A 164 -8.07 7.72 0.50
N PRO A 165 -9.26 7.66 1.16
CA PRO A 165 -10.48 7.11 0.56
C PRO A 165 -10.87 7.73 -0.77
N ARG A 166 -10.69 9.04 -0.93
CA ARG A 166 -10.95 9.77 -2.19
C ARG A 166 -10.07 9.27 -3.34
N ILE A 167 -8.81 8.93 -3.05
CA ILE A 167 -7.85 8.41 -4.02
C ILE A 167 -8.18 6.95 -4.34
N ALA A 168 -8.53 6.16 -3.34
CA ALA A 168 -8.95 4.78 -3.52
C ALA A 168 -10.19 4.66 -4.42
N ALA A 169 -11.18 5.55 -4.26
CA ALA A 169 -12.36 5.60 -5.12
C ALA A 169 -11.97 5.89 -6.58
N ARG A 170 -11.13 6.89 -6.83
CA ARG A 170 -10.64 7.24 -8.18
C ARG A 170 -9.83 6.10 -8.84
N LEU A 171 -9.02 5.40 -8.04
CA LEU A 171 -8.30 4.22 -8.53
C LEU A 171 -9.26 3.11 -8.93
N ALA A 172 -10.29 2.84 -8.12
CA ALA A 172 -11.31 1.85 -8.42
C ALA A 172 -12.06 2.19 -9.72
N GLU A 173 -12.50 3.44 -9.89
CA GLU A 173 -13.13 3.92 -11.13
C GLU A 173 -12.23 3.70 -12.35
N ARG A 174 -10.94 4.03 -12.23
CA ARG A 174 -9.99 3.86 -13.32
C ARG A 174 -9.72 2.39 -13.63
N MET A 175 -9.59 1.54 -12.61
CA MET A 175 -9.41 0.09 -12.82
C MET A 175 -10.59 -0.50 -13.59
N VAL A 176 -11.81 -0.11 -13.24
CA VAL A 176 -13.01 -0.53 -13.97
C VAL A 176 -13.00 0.00 -15.40
N ARG A 177 -12.64 1.28 -15.60
CA ARG A 177 -12.54 1.87 -16.94
C ARG A 177 -11.49 1.20 -17.81
N SER A 178 -10.32 0.87 -17.25
CA SER A 178 -9.25 0.16 -17.98
C SER A 178 -9.58 -1.30 -18.25
N ALA A 179 -10.50 -1.91 -17.50
CA ALA A 179 -10.99 -3.26 -17.75
C ALA A 179 -11.96 -3.33 -18.93
N LEU A 180 -12.60 -2.21 -19.31
CA LEU A 180 -13.49 -2.13 -20.48
C LEU A 180 -12.68 -1.77 -21.73
N THR A 181 -12.93 -2.48 -22.82
CA THR A 181 -12.39 -2.10 -24.13
C THR A 181 -13.11 -0.84 -24.66
N GLN A 182 -12.50 -0.12 -25.60
CA GLN A 182 -13.13 1.02 -26.26
C GLN A 182 -14.52 0.68 -26.81
N ARG A 183 -14.67 -0.52 -27.41
CA ARG A 183 -15.93 -1.01 -27.92
C ARG A 183 -16.98 -1.25 -26.83
N GLU A 184 -16.57 -1.74 -25.70
CA GLU A 184 -17.45 -1.93 -24.54
C GLU A 184 -17.88 -0.59 -23.93
N LEU A 185 -17.00 0.43 -23.93
CA LEU A 185 -17.37 1.78 -23.49
C LEU A 185 -18.42 2.41 -24.41
N GLU A 186 -18.26 2.32 -25.75
CA GLU A 186 -19.26 2.78 -26.70
C GLU A 186 -20.62 2.09 -26.48
N ILE A 187 -20.61 0.79 -26.25
CA ILE A 187 -21.83 0.03 -25.97
C ILE A 187 -22.43 0.43 -24.63
N LEU A 188 -21.60 0.64 -23.60
CA LEU A 188 -22.05 1.08 -22.27
C LEU A 188 -22.74 2.45 -22.33
N GLU A 189 -22.23 3.39 -23.13
CA GLU A 189 -22.91 4.67 -23.38
C GLU A 189 -24.31 4.48 -23.96
N MET A 190 -24.46 3.55 -24.92
CA MET A 190 -25.77 3.24 -25.51
C MET A 190 -26.70 2.52 -24.51
N VAL A 191 -26.15 1.69 -23.63
CA VAL A 191 -26.88 1.05 -22.53
C VAL A 191 -27.42 2.10 -21.55
N VAL A 192 -26.60 3.08 -21.19
CA VAL A 192 -26.99 4.21 -20.32
C VAL A 192 -28.11 5.05 -20.95
N ARG A 193 -28.08 5.24 -22.28
CA ARG A 193 -29.16 5.93 -23.05
C ARG A 193 -30.41 5.07 -23.22
N GLY A 194 -30.44 3.84 -22.69
CA GLY A 194 -31.63 2.97 -22.75
C GLY A 194 -31.82 2.17 -24.04
N LEU A 195 -30.85 2.14 -24.97
CA LEU A 195 -30.99 1.43 -26.24
C LEU A 195 -31.07 -0.10 -26.00
N THR A 196 -31.90 -0.80 -26.73
CA THR A 196 -31.97 -2.27 -26.73
C THR A 196 -30.77 -2.90 -27.46
N ASN A 197 -30.53 -4.20 -27.29
CA ASN A 197 -29.44 -4.89 -27.99
C ASN A 197 -29.60 -4.83 -29.51
N GLY A 198 -30.83 -4.89 -30.02
CA GLY A 198 -31.12 -4.72 -31.44
C GLY A 198 -30.77 -3.32 -31.93
N GLN A 199 -31.15 -2.25 -31.17
CA GLN A 199 -30.80 -0.87 -31.51
C GLN A 199 -29.29 -0.63 -31.47
N ILE A 200 -28.59 -1.19 -30.48
CA ILE A 200 -27.12 -1.16 -30.39
C ILE A 200 -26.50 -1.88 -31.60
N GLY A 201 -27.02 -3.05 -31.93
CA GLY A 201 -26.58 -3.80 -33.10
C GLY A 201 -26.70 -2.98 -34.39
N ASN A 202 -27.85 -2.35 -34.62
CA ASN A 202 -28.08 -1.49 -35.79
C ASN A 202 -27.14 -0.28 -35.81
N ALA A 203 -26.99 0.44 -34.67
CA ALA A 203 -26.13 1.62 -34.56
C ALA A 203 -24.65 1.27 -34.85
N LEU A 204 -24.19 0.11 -34.41
CA LEU A 204 -22.80 -0.31 -34.50
C LEU A 204 -22.50 -1.27 -35.67
N ARG A 205 -23.50 -1.58 -36.50
CA ARG A 205 -23.45 -2.53 -37.64
C ARG A 205 -22.95 -3.91 -37.22
N ILE A 206 -23.44 -4.43 -36.11
CA ILE A 206 -23.17 -5.78 -35.59
C ILE A 206 -24.50 -6.53 -35.36
N SER A 207 -24.44 -7.85 -35.22
CA SER A 207 -25.67 -8.59 -34.87
C SER A 207 -26.17 -8.30 -33.48
N GLU A 208 -27.48 -8.42 -33.25
CA GLU A 208 -28.07 -8.29 -31.90
C GLU A 208 -27.40 -9.25 -30.90
N ASN A 209 -27.05 -10.46 -31.34
CA ASN A 209 -26.37 -11.44 -30.51
C ASN A 209 -24.95 -10.97 -30.11
N THR A 210 -24.23 -10.33 -31.03
CA THR A 210 -22.91 -9.73 -30.74
C THR A 210 -23.05 -8.60 -29.74
N ALA A 211 -24.06 -7.72 -29.90
CA ALA A 211 -24.33 -6.66 -28.94
C ALA A 211 -24.67 -7.22 -27.55
N ARG A 212 -25.48 -8.27 -27.46
CA ARG A 212 -25.82 -8.97 -26.22
C ARG A 212 -24.56 -9.52 -25.52
N ASN A 213 -23.65 -10.14 -26.29
CA ASN A 213 -22.41 -10.68 -25.77
C ASN A 213 -21.51 -9.59 -25.17
N HIS A 214 -21.41 -8.43 -25.81
CA HIS A 214 -20.70 -7.29 -25.26
C HIS A 214 -21.35 -6.76 -23.97
N VAL A 215 -22.67 -6.62 -23.93
CA VAL A 215 -23.43 -6.21 -22.74
C VAL A 215 -23.17 -7.18 -21.57
N ASN A 216 -23.22 -8.49 -21.83
CA ASN A 216 -22.91 -9.50 -20.81
C ASN A 216 -21.44 -9.41 -20.32
N SER A 217 -20.51 -9.13 -21.23
CA SER A 217 -19.11 -8.89 -20.86
C SER A 217 -18.94 -7.67 -19.98
N ILE A 218 -19.63 -6.58 -20.29
CA ILE A 218 -19.66 -5.35 -19.48
C ILE A 218 -20.22 -5.63 -18.10
N ILE A 219 -21.39 -6.28 -17.99
CA ILE A 219 -22.03 -6.66 -16.72
C ILE A 219 -21.04 -7.43 -15.82
N ARG A 220 -20.36 -8.44 -16.40
CA ARG A 220 -19.35 -9.23 -15.67
C ARG A 220 -18.15 -8.40 -15.24
N LYS A 221 -17.62 -7.51 -16.10
CA LYS A 221 -16.47 -6.66 -15.80
C LYS A 221 -16.78 -5.58 -14.75
N LEU A 222 -18.03 -5.09 -14.73
CA LEU A 222 -18.53 -4.17 -13.71
C LEU A 222 -18.89 -4.87 -12.39
N GLY A 223 -18.96 -6.21 -12.36
CA GLY A 223 -19.32 -6.97 -11.16
C GLY A 223 -20.77 -6.78 -10.72
N VAL A 224 -21.68 -6.48 -11.66
CA VAL A 224 -23.09 -6.18 -11.39
C VAL A 224 -24.01 -7.30 -11.87
N SER A 225 -25.27 -7.32 -11.39
CA SER A 225 -26.20 -8.44 -11.62
C SER A 225 -26.97 -8.30 -12.94
N GLY A 226 -27.00 -7.11 -13.54
CA GLY A 226 -27.80 -6.90 -14.75
C GLY A 226 -27.59 -5.56 -15.43
N ARG A 227 -28.29 -5.39 -16.56
CA ARG A 227 -28.19 -4.23 -17.43
C ARG A 227 -28.50 -2.89 -16.76
N THR A 228 -29.58 -2.84 -15.96
CA THR A 228 -30.00 -1.61 -15.26
C THR A 228 -28.94 -1.21 -14.23
N GLU A 229 -28.41 -2.19 -13.51
CA GLU A 229 -27.36 -1.95 -12.53
C GLU A 229 -26.06 -1.52 -13.22
N ALA A 230 -25.75 -2.08 -14.40
CA ALA A 230 -24.61 -1.64 -15.21
C ALA A 230 -24.73 -0.18 -15.66
N ALA A 231 -25.93 0.26 -16.08
CA ALA A 231 -26.18 1.65 -16.43
C ALA A 231 -26.03 2.59 -15.22
N THR A 232 -26.57 2.22 -14.06
CA THR A 232 -26.45 2.98 -12.82
C THR A 232 -24.99 3.08 -12.38
N ALA A 233 -24.28 1.95 -12.35
CA ALA A 233 -22.86 1.90 -12.00
C ALA A 233 -22.00 2.76 -12.95
N ALA A 234 -22.30 2.75 -14.26
CA ALA A 234 -21.59 3.54 -15.25
C ALA A 234 -21.69 5.05 -14.99
N ILE A 235 -22.86 5.51 -14.56
CA ILE A 235 -23.08 6.93 -14.21
C ILE A 235 -22.40 7.26 -12.87
N GLN A 236 -22.62 6.44 -11.84
CA GLN A 236 -22.07 6.66 -10.50
C GLN A 236 -20.54 6.65 -10.48
N GLN A 237 -19.92 5.80 -11.29
CA GLN A 237 -18.46 5.66 -11.41
C GLN A 237 -17.86 6.61 -12.47
N GLY A 238 -18.64 7.53 -13.05
CA GLY A 238 -18.14 8.48 -14.04
C GLY A 238 -17.61 7.86 -15.34
N LEU A 239 -17.95 6.60 -15.62
CA LEU A 239 -17.54 5.90 -16.85
C LEU A 239 -18.20 6.48 -18.08
N VAL A 240 -19.43 6.92 -17.93
CA VAL A 240 -20.24 7.58 -18.95
C VAL A 240 -20.80 8.88 -18.38
N ARG A 241 -20.69 9.97 -19.14
CA ARG A 241 -21.35 11.25 -18.83
C ARG A 241 -22.62 11.34 -19.64
N LEU A 242 -23.75 11.61 -18.99
CA LEU A 242 -24.94 12.05 -19.70
C LEU A 242 -24.62 13.46 -20.22
N ALA A 243 -24.57 13.62 -21.55
CA ALA A 243 -24.53 14.94 -22.14
C ALA A 243 -25.91 15.60 -21.87
N ASP A 244 -25.89 16.80 -21.35
CA ASP A 244 -27.07 17.66 -21.21
C ASP A 244 -27.71 17.98 -22.56
#